data_13e3578b931777152f33e19fde19c9b7
#
_entry.id   13e3578b931777152f33e19fde19c9b7
#
_cell.length_a   1.000
_cell.length_b   1.000
_cell.length_c   1.000
_cell.angle_alpha   90.00
_cell.angle_beta   90.00
_cell.angle_gamma   90.00
#
_symmetry.space_group_name_H-M   'P 1'
#
loop_
_entity.id
_entity.type
_entity.pdbx_description
1 polymer ?
#
loop_
_entity_poly.entity_id
_entity_poly.type
_entity_poly.pdbx_seq_one_letter_code
_entity_poly.pdbx_strand_id
1 'polypeptide(L)'
;TSHHEPCMRAGAEYGLFRGPDSKYGDAWSFLTNPEGITEFWRDGLLRNRQFENVITMGMRGENDTAILGADCTLKDNIDLLRQVLKVQNQLIRETVNEDLSKVPRQIVLFTEVEEFFYGNQDTPGLIGDPELDGVTLMLSDNNQGSTRTLPSEKMRNHPGGYGMYYHMDMHGGPHAFEWIGSTYLPKLWEQMTAAYEYGVRDIWVTNVGDIGTQEYGLSFFLDLAYDMEKWGGTDAAITKQYTKEWISKQFRGAFTEEQLEELEKALWEYNRLLARRKHETMNADVYHPVHFGEAQEVLECSEEIIRICGKYKNICPKHKWGAYIS
;
A
#
# COMPACT_ATOMS: atom_id res chain seq x y z
N THR A 1 6.78 12.53 1.95
CA THR A 1 7.62 12.28 0.75
C THR A 1 7.00 11.21 -0.13
N SER A 2 7.60 10.94 -1.30
CA SER A 2 7.29 9.80 -2.13
C SER A 2 7.58 8.50 -1.37
N HIS A 3 6.94 7.40 -1.79
CA HIS A 3 7.26 6.06 -1.27
C HIS A 3 8.44 5.40 -2.04
N HIS A 4 9.08 6.08 -2.97
CA HIS A 4 10.18 5.53 -3.79
C HIS A 4 11.57 5.90 -3.27
N GLU A 5 11.94 7.17 -3.29
CA GLU A 5 13.27 7.63 -2.95
C GLU A 5 13.24 8.92 -2.12
N PRO A 6 14.35 9.32 -1.51
CA PRO A 6 14.45 10.56 -0.77
C PRO A 6 14.07 11.75 -1.64
N CYS A 7 13.64 12.83 -1.01
CA CYS A 7 13.39 14.10 -1.68
C CYS A 7 12.18 14.18 -2.60
N MET A 8 11.32 13.22 -2.59
CA MET A 8 10.14 13.15 -3.48
C MET A 8 10.50 13.22 -4.98
N ARG A 9 11.64 12.63 -5.35
CA ARG A 9 12.12 12.59 -6.73
C ARG A 9 12.43 11.16 -7.12
N ALA A 10 11.41 10.48 -7.66
CA ALA A 10 11.53 9.12 -8.16
C ALA A 10 12.25 9.05 -9.51
N GLY A 11 12.67 7.85 -9.89
CA GLY A 11 13.27 7.59 -11.19
C GLY A 11 12.41 8.09 -12.36
N ALA A 12 11.08 7.98 -12.24
CA ALA A 12 10.15 8.54 -13.23
C ALA A 12 10.24 10.07 -13.32
N GLU A 13 10.41 10.79 -12.20
CA GLU A 13 10.63 12.25 -12.22
C GLU A 13 11.99 12.60 -12.84
N TYR A 14 13.01 11.79 -12.60
CA TYR A 14 14.35 11.97 -13.18
C TYR A 14 14.30 12.06 -14.70
N GLY A 15 13.47 11.26 -15.34
CA GLY A 15 13.26 11.28 -16.77
C GLY A 15 12.88 12.64 -17.35
N LEU A 16 12.32 13.54 -16.55
CA LEU A 16 11.96 14.91 -16.95
C LEU A 16 13.17 15.88 -16.93
N PHE A 17 14.24 15.52 -16.23
CA PHE A 17 15.38 16.40 -15.97
C PHE A 17 16.71 15.87 -16.51
N ARG A 18 16.78 14.60 -16.91
CA ARG A 18 17.99 14.00 -17.45
C ARG A 18 18.33 14.50 -18.85
N GLY A 19 19.58 14.38 -19.22
CA GLY A 19 20.07 14.71 -20.56
C GLY A 19 21.59 14.92 -20.56
N PRO A 20 22.23 14.94 -21.76
CA PRO A 20 23.68 15.08 -21.87
C PRO A 20 24.19 16.41 -21.30
N ASP A 21 23.38 17.47 -21.32
CA ASP A 21 23.73 18.79 -20.78
C ASP A 21 23.10 19.06 -19.39
N SER A 22 22.42 18.08 -18.81
CA SER A 22 21.81 18.21 -17.49
C SER A 22 22.87 18.07 -16.39
N LYS A 23 22.77 18.91 -15.35
CA LYS A 23 23.59 18.75 -14.15
C LYS A 23 23.38 17.42 -13.43
N TYR A 24 22.26 16.73 -13.72
CA TYR A 24 21.94 15.42 -13.17
C TYR A 24 22.42 14.26 -14.02
N GLY A 25 23.02 14.53 -15.21
CA GLY A 25 23.43 13.50 -16.17
C GLY A 25 22.25 12.84 -16.89
N ASP A 26 22.49 11.76 -17.60
CA ASP A 26 21.53 11.11 -18.48
C ASP A 26 21.09 9.69 -18.04
N ALA A 27 21.82 9.08 -17.11
CA ALA A 27 21.55 7.72 -16.67
C ALA A 27 20.97 7.65 -15.25
N TRP A 28 19.82 6.95 -15.09
CA TRP A 28 19.30 6.54 -13.79
C TRP A 28 20.09 5.29 -13.33
N SER A 29 21.33 5.48 -12.97
CA SER A 29 22.22 4.42 -12.52
C SER A 29 23.25 4.98 -11.54
N PHE A 30 23.24 4.50 -10.32
CA PHE A 30 24.21 4.92 -9.31
C PHE A 30 25.64 4.39 -9.59
N LEU A 31 25.77 3.35 -10.45
CA LEU A 31 27.09 2.86 -10.89
C LEU A 31 27.76 3.79 -11.90
N THR A 32 26.99 4.30 -12.86
CA THR A 32 27.56 5.06 -14.00
C THR A 32 27.37 6.57 -13.87
N ASN A 33 26.45 7.01 -12.98
CA ASN A 33 26.11 8.42 -12.77
C ASN A 33 25.88 8.73 -11.29
N PRO A 34 26.76 8.35 -10.35
CA PRO A 34 26.54 8.58 -8.92
C PRO A 34 26.47 10.06 -8.56
N GLU A 35 27.25 10.91 -9.23
CA GLU A 35 27.30 12.36 -8.96
C GLU A 35 25.99 13.05 -9.36
N GLY A 36 25.50 12.79 -10.57
CA GLY A 36 24.27 13.38 -11.06
C GLY A 36 23.05 12.94 -10.24
N ILE A 37 22.95 11.68 -9.85
CA ILE A 37 21.88 11.17 -9.00
C ILE A 37 21.97 11.76 -7.58
N THR A 38 23.18 11.87 -7.03
CA THR A 38 23.40 12.49 -5.71
C THR A 38 22.93 13.94 -5.72
N GLU A 39 23.25 14.71 -6.76
CA GLU A 39 22.79 16.10 -6.89
C GLU A 39 21.28 16.20 -7.08
N PHE A 40 20.69 15.26 -7.82
CA PHE A 40 19.23 15.19 -7.99
C PHE A 40 18.51 14.96 -6.65
N TRP A 41 19.02 14.06 -5.81
CA TRP A 41 18.48 13.84 -4.46
C TRP A 41 18.73 15.03 -3.54
N ARG A 42 19.93 15.66 -3.60
CA ARG A 42 20.25 16.86 -2.82
C ARG A 42 19.26 17.98 -3.07
N ASP A 43 18.99 18.29 -4.33
CA ASP A 43 18.04 19.34 -4.69
C ASP A 43 16.62 19.04 -4.20
N GLY A 44 16.21 17.79 -4.25
CA GLY A 44 14.91 17.40 -3.72
C GLY A 44 14.83 17.53 -2.20
N LEU A 45 15.87 17.12 -1.46
CA LEU A 45 15.94 17.31 0.00
C LEU A 45 15.92 18.80 0.37
N LEU A 46 16.69 19.63 -0.33
CA LEU A 46 16.69 21.08 -0.13
C LEU A 46 15.33 21.72 -0.39
N ARG A 47 14.64 21.27 -1.46
CA ARG A 47 13.28 21.71 -1.78
C ARG A 47 12.30 21.40 -0.67
N ASN A 48 12.38 20.20 -0.09
CA ASN A 48 11.38 19.66 0.82
C ASN A 48 11.70 19.85 2.31
N ARG A 49 12.94 20.29 2.69
CA ARG A 49 13.36 20.45 4.09
C ARG A 49 12.52 21.43 4.92
N GLN A 50 11.77 22.30 4.25
CA GLN A 50 10.86 23.24 4.89
C GLN A 50 9.54 22.60 5.38
N PHE A 51 9.26 21.38 4.97
CA PHE A 51 8.05 20.66 5.33
C PHE A 51 8.36 19.58 6.35
N GLU A 52 7.44 19.38 7.30
CA GLU A 52 7.47 18.21 8.17
C GLU A 52 7.04 16.97 7.37
N ASN A 53 7.96 16.04 7.17
CA ASN A 53 7.72 14.83 6.38
C ASN A 53 8.60 13.67 6.81
N VAL A 54 8.20 12.46 6.44
CA VAL A 54 9.04 11.26 6.52
C VAL A 54 9.86 11.15 5.24
N ILE A 55 11.15 11.00 5.32
CA ILE A 55 12.03 10.87 4.16
C ILE A 55 12.12 9.41 3.74
N THR A 56 11.70 9.13 2.50
CA THR A 56 11.85 7.82 1.90
C THR A 56 13.26 7.66 1.33
N MET A 57 13.91 6.57 1.67
CA MET A 57 15.25 6.20 1.23
C MET A 57 15.20 5.02 0.25
N GLY A 58 16.37 4.65 -0.28
CA GLY A 58 16.53 3.53 -1.18
C GLY A 58 16.67 3.93 -2.64
N MET A 59 16.73 2.95 -3.49
CA MET A 59 16.74 3.10 -4.95
C MET A 59 16.18 1.83 -5.58
N ARG A 60 15.48 2.00 -6.68
CA ARG A 60 15.05 0.94 -7.61
C ARG A 60 15.50 1.31 -9.01
N GLY A 61 15.39 0.39 -9.94
CA GLY A 61 15.52 0.71 -11.36
C GLY A 61 14.35 1.56 -11.87
N GLU A 62 14.39 1.92 -13.12
CA GLU A 62 13.26 2.56 -13.79
C GLU A 62 12.11 1.54 -13.92
N ASN A 63 10.85 2.02 -13.87
CA ASN A 63 9.64 1.21 -14.11
C ASN A 63 9.51 -0.03 -13.21
N ASP A 64 9.70 0.12 -11.91
CA ASP A 64 9.52 -0.96 -10.92
C ASP A 64 10.41 -2.19 -11.19
N THR A 65 11.68 -1.96 -11.45
CA THR A 65 12.68 -3.00 -11.66
C THR A 65 13.73 -3.01 -10.57
N ALA A 66 14.52 -4.09 -10.49
CA ALA A 66 15.71 -4.13 -9.65
C ALA A 66 16.72 -3.04 -10.06
N ILE A 67 17.66 -2.71 -9.15
CA ILE A 67 18.63 -1.63 -9.37
C ILE A 67 19.59 -1.97 -10.51
N LEU A 68 20.08 -3.23 -10.54
CA LEU A 68 20.99 -3.74 -11.53
C LEU A 68 20.30 -4.72 -12.47
N GLY A 69 20.90 -4.93 -13.64
CA GLY A 69 20.40 -5.88 -14.64
C GLY A 69 20.49 -7.35 -14.19
N ALA A 70 19.83 -8.22 -14.93
CA ALA A 70 19.70 -9.64 -14.63
C ALA A 70 21.03 -10.42 -14.55
N ASP A 71 22.10 -9.90 -15.13
CA ASP A 71 23.44 -10.51 -15.09
C ASP A 71 24.22 -10.23 -13.79
N CYS A 72 23.65 -9.40 -12.90
CA CYS A 72 24.26 -9.04 -11.62
C CYS A 72 23.79 -9.99 -10.51
N THR A 73 24.70 -10.26 -9.57
CA THR A 73 24.40 -11.13 -8.43
C THR A 73 23.60 -10.39 -7.35
N LEU A 74 22.97 -11.15 -6.45
CA LEU A 74 22.34 -10.58 -5.24
C LEU A 74 23.33 -9.73 -4.45
N LYS A 75 24.59 -10.20 -4.30
CA LYS A 75 25.63 -9.47 -3.60
C LYS A 75 25.94 -8.12 -4.25
N ASP A 76 25.99 -8.04 -5.57
CA ASP A 76 26.24 -6.77 -6.29
C ASP A 76 25.14 -5.76 -6.02
N ASN A 77 23.88 -6.21 -6.03
CA ASN A 77 22.72 -5.37 -5.70
C ASN A 77 22.75 -4.89 -4.25
N ILE A 78 23.08 -5.77 -3.29
CA ILE A 78 23.19 -5.42 -1.86
C ILE A 78 24.32 -4.41 -1.64
N ASP A 79 25.48 -4.63 -2.24
CA ASP A 79 26.63 -3.74 -2.08
C ASP A 79 26.38 -2.36 -2.70
N LEU A 80 25.69 -2.29 -3.83
CA LEU A 80 25.27 -1.04 -4.43
C LEU A 80 24.22 -0.31 -3.57
N LEU A 81 23.20 -1.01 -3.11
CA LEU A 81 22.17 -0.40 -2.25
C LEU A 81 22.75 0.12 -0.93
N ARG A 82 23.72 -0.60 -0.35
CA ARG A 82 24.46 -0.10 0.83
C ARG A 82 25.18 1.22 0.55
N GLN A 83 25.81 1.36 -0.61
CA GLN A 83 26.44 2.62 -1.02
C GLN A 83 25.42 3.73 -1.21
N VAL A 84 24.29 3.44 -1.84
CA VAL A 84 23.16 4.37 -2.00
C VAL A 84 22.68 4.88 -0.64
N LEU A 85 22.39 3.97 0.30
CA LEU A 85 21.92 4.32 1.65
C LEU A 85 22.94 5.20 2.40
N LYS A 86 24.23 4.89 2.29
CA LYS A 86 25.29 5.70 2.89
C LYS A 86 25.31 7.12 2.35
N VAL A 87 25.21 7.29 1.03
CA VAL A 87 25.15 8.63 0.40
C VAL A 87 23.89 9.36 0.79
N GLN A 88 22.73 8.69 0.80
CA GLN A 88 21.46 9.30 1.21
C GLN A 88 21.47 9.74 2.67
N ASN A 89 21.99 8.92 3.60
CA ASN A 89 22.19 9.33 4.99
C ASN A 89 23.11 10.54 5.12
N GLN A 90 24.19 10.59 4.35
CA GLN A 90 25.09 11.75 4.33
C GLN A 90 24.40 13.00 3.82
N LEU A 91 23.63 12.92 2.74
CA LEU A 91 22.84 14.03 2.21
C LEU A 91 21.82 14.55 3.24
N ILE A 92 21.14 13.66 3.96
CA ILE A 92 20.18 14.02 4.99
C ILE A 92 20.88 14.77 6.14
N ARG A 93 22.07 14.28 6.58
CA ARG A 93 22.87 15.02 7.60
C ARG A 93 23.25 16.42 7.15
N GLU A 94 23.64 16.58 5.91
CA GLU A 94 24.08 17.86 5.37
C GLU A 94 22.94 18.85 5.10
N THR A 95 21.76 18.36 4.73
CA THR A 95 20.69 19.21 4.20
C THR A 95 19.48 19.36 5.11
N VAL A 96 19.23 18.39 6.00
CA VAL A 96 18.04 18.35 6.86
C VAL A 96 18.42 18.48 8.33
N ASN A 97 19.14 17.51 8.89
CA ASN A 97 19.60 17.52 10.28
C ASN A 97 20.82 16.62 10.45
N GLU A 98 21.89 17.14 11.08
CA GLU A 98 23.10 16.38 11.38
C GLU A 98 22.82 15.12 12.21
N ASP A 99 21.88 15.20 13.13
CA ASP A 99 21.43 14.10 13.97
C ASP A 99 20.29 13.33 13.27
N LEU A 100 20.62 12.21 12.66
CA LEU A 100 19.66 11.36 11.94
C LEU A 100 18.55 10.78 12.85
N SER A 101 18.76 10.69 14.16
CA SER A 101 17.74 10.20 15.09
C SER A 101 16.54 11.16 15.19
N LYS A 102 16.70 12.40 14.76
CA LYS A 102 15.65 13.42 14.69
C LYS A 102 14.95 13.50 13.34
N VAL A 103 15.37 12.69 12.37
CA VAL A 103 14.82 12.69 11.02
C VAL A 103 14.03 11.41 10.80
N PRO A 104 12.69 11.46 10.71
CA PRO A 104 11.90 10.31 10.34
C PRO A 104 12.30 9.81 8.95
N ARG A 105 12.71 8.55 8.86
CA ARG A 105 13.17 7.91 7.62
C ARG A 105 12.46 6.58 7.41
N GLN A 106 12.16 6.25 6.19
CA GLN A 106 11.58 4.97 5.80
C GLN A 106 12.19 4.45 4.50
N ILE A 107 12.08 3.15 4.27
CA ILE A 107 12.38 2.51 3.00
C ILE A 107 11.34 1.43 2.72
N VAL A 108 10.87 1.33 1.49
CA VAL A 108 9.87 0.33 1.11
C VAL A 108 10.56 -0.88 0.49
N LEU A 109 10.26 -2.06 1.05
CA LEU A 109 10.76 -3.34 0.59
C LEU A 109 9.80 -3.89 -0.49
N PHE A 110 9.86 -3.30 -1.67
CA PHE A 110 9.10 -3.78 -2.82
C PHE A 110 9.54 -5.17 -3.25
N THR A 111 8.69 -5.87 -3.98
CA THR A 111 8.91 -7.25 -4.42
C THR A 111 10.20 -7.44 -5.21
N GLU A 112 10.59 -6.45 -5.99
CA GLU A 112 11.80 -6.45 -6.81
C GLU A 112 13.11 -6.19 -6.05
N VAL A 113 13.00 -5.72 -4.79
CA VAL A 113 14.18 -5.38 -3.97
C VAL A 113 14.16 -6.03 -2.58
N GLU A 114 13.09 -6.69 -2.17
CA GLU A 114 12.97 -7.24 -0.81
C GLU A 114 14.08 -8.25 -0.47
N GLU A 115 14.54 -9.04 -1.46
CA GLU A 115 15.63 -10.00 -1.27
C GLU A 115 16.93 -9.32 -0.86
N PHE A 116 17.16 -8.07 -1.23
CA PHE A 116 18.35 -7.31 -0.84
C PHE A 116 18.37 -7.04 0.68
N PHE A 117 17.21 -7.01 1.31
CA PHE A 117 17.07 -6.80 2.75
C PHE A 117 17.14 -8.11 3.54
N TYR A 118 16.52 -9.17 3.05
CA TYR A 118 16.52 -10.47 3.73
C TYR A 118 17.80 -11.27 3.45
N GLY A 119 18.36 -11.14 2.26
CA GLY A 119 19.44 -11.99 1.81
C GLY A 119 18.99 -13.43 1.58
N ASN A 120 19.97 -14.32 1.47
CA ASN A 120 19.76 -15.76 1.37
C ASN A 120 20.80 -16.52 2.21
N GLN A 121 20.89 -17.85 2.03
CA GLN A 121 21.83 -18.70 2.79
C GLN A 121 23.30 -18.32 2.59
N ASP A 122 23.67 -17.83 1.40
CA ASP A 122 25.04 -17.54 0.99
C ASP A 122 25.40 -16.05 1.10
N THR A 123 24.38 -15.18 1.05
CA THR A 123 24.57 -13.73 1.00
C THR A 123 23.67 -13.04 2.04
N PRO A 124 24.24 -12.52 3.15
CA PRO A 124 23.50 -11.76 4.14
C PRO A 124 22.88 -10.51 3.54
N GLY A 125 21.61 -10.25 3.87
CA GLY A 125 20.91 -9.04 3.46
C GLY A 125 21.26 -7.81 4.30
N LEU A 126 20.58 -6.71 4.02
CA LEU A 126 20.80 -5.40 4.67
C LEU A 126 20.12 -5.24 6.04
N ILE A 127 19.20 -6.13 6.44
CA ILE A 127 18.59 -6.02 7.77
C ILE A 127 19.66 -6.22 8.84
N GLY A 128 19.82 -5.19 9.70
CA GLY A 128 20.90 -5.12 10.68
C GLY A 128 22.15 -4.34 10.20
N ASP A 129 22.11 -3.79 8.97
CA ASP A 129 23.15 -2.88 8.50
C ASP A 129 23.04 -1.51 9.21
N PRO A 130 24.15 -0.91 9.68
CA PRO A 130 24.13 0.38 10.36
C PRO A 130 23.51 1.53 9.53
N GLU A 131 23.53 1.45 8.21
CA GLU A 131 22.91 2.47 7.35
C GLU A 131 21.37 2.46 7.44
N LEU A 132 20.78 1.39 8.00
CA LEU A 132 19.36 1.27 8.27
C LEU A 132 18.97 1.61 9.72
N ASP A 133 19.91 1.97 10.57
CA ASP A 133 19.61 2.31 11.97
C ASP A 133 18.61 3.49 12.04
N GLY A 134 17.48 3.27 12.72
CA GLY A 134 16.41 4.25 12.83
C GLY A 134 15.61 4.52 11.55
N VAL A 135 15.77 3.68 10.52
CA VAL A 135 14.94 3.70 9.29
C VAL A 135 13.80 2.72 9.45
N THR A 136 12.55 3.17 9.32
CA THR A 136 11.40 2.27 9.32
C THR A 136 11.38 1.43 8.05
N LEU A 137 11.35 0.10 8.21
CA LEU A 137 11.29 -0.84 7.11
C LEU A 137 9.81 -1.09 6.74
N MET A 138 9.39 -0.53 5.61
CA MET A 138 8.03 -0.69 5.10
C MET A 138 7.93 -1.99 4.32
N LEU A 139 7.28 -2.99 4.88
CA LEU A 139 6.99 -4.24 4.17
C LEU A 139 5.94 -4.00 3.09
N SER A 140 6.01 -4.74 2.00
CA SER A 140 5.00 -4.69 0.94
C SER A 140 4.19 -5.98 0.94
N ASP A 141 2.92 -5.87 0.58
CA ASP A 141 2.08 -7.00 0.26
C ASP A 141 2.40 -7.55 -1.15
N ASN A 142 1.59 -8.45 -1.65
CA ASN A 142 1.73 -9.04 -2.99
C ASN A 142 1.05 -8.21 -4.11
N ASN A 143 0.87 -6.91 -3.91
CA ASN A 143 0.10 -5.99 -4.77
C ASN A 143 -1.40 -6.33 -4.91
N GLN A 144 -1.92 -7.19 -4.04
CA GLN A 144 -3.31 -7.66 -4.05
C GLN A 144 -3.87 -7.83 -2.62
N GLY A 145 -3.32 -7.13 -1.66
CA GLY A 145 -3.78 -7.14 -0.27
C GLY A 145 -3.50 -8.45 0.48
N SER A 146 -2.42 -9.16 0.17
CA SER A 146 -1.95 -10.30 0.96
C SER A 146 -0.50 -10.08 1.39
N THR A 147 -0.25 -10.06 2.68
CA THR A 147 1.09 -9.93 3.24
C THR A 147 1.99 -11.09 2.75
N ARG A 148 3.24 -10.76 2.41
CA ARG A 148 4.21 -11.73 1.89
C ARG A 148 5.11 -12.26 3.00
N THR A 149 5.85 -11.36 3.60
CA THR A 149 6.84 -11.66 4.62
C THR A 149 6.58 -10.79 5.84
N LEU A 150 6.52 -11.40 7.00
CA LEU A 150 6.42 -10.70 8.29
C LEU A 150 7.73 -10.85 9.06
N PRO A 151 8.08 -9.88 9.94
CA PRO A 151 9.32 -9.93 10.67
C PRO A 151 9.42 -11.20 11.53
N SER A 152 10.48 -11.98 11.32
CA SER A 152 10.82 -13.08 12.21
C SER A 152 11.15 -12.55 13.60
N GLU A 153 11.14 -13.43 14.61
CA GLU A 153 11.46 -13.05 15.98
C GLU A 153 12.80 -12.30 16.11
N LYS A 154 13.80 -12.73 15.34
CA LYS A 154 15.13 -12.09 15.31
C LYS A 154 15.11 -10.69 14.69
N MET A 155 14.20 -10.45 13.75
CA MET A 155 14.11 -9.19 13.01
C MET A 155 13.24 -8.15 13.74
N ARG A 156 12.33 -8.56 14.63
CA ARG A 156 11.39 -7.65 15.33
C ARG A 156 12.07 -6.56 16.16
N ASN A 157 13.35 -6.72 16.49
CA ASN A 157 14.12 -5.75 17.27
C ASN A 157 14.85 -4.71 16.39
N HIS A 158 14.48 -4.56 15.13
CA HIS A 158 15.05 -3.52 14.27
C HIS A 158 14.76 -2.13 14.85
N PRO A 159 15.80 -1.27 15.09
CA PRO A 159 15.65 0.00 15.81
C PRO A 159 14.71 1.00 15.14
N GLY A 160 14.56 0.94 13.82
CA GLY A 160 13.67 1.81 13.04
C GLY A 160 12.22 1.33 13.00
N GLY A 161 11.94 0.13 13.54
CA GLY A 161 10.61 -0.48 13.48
C GLY A 161 10.17 -0.90 12.08
N TYR A 162 8.90 -1.29 11.97
CA TYR A 162 8.31 -1.80 10.74
C TYR A 162 6.99 -1.13 10.41
N GLY A 163 6.82 -0.86 9.13
CA GLY A 163 5.56 -0.39 8.56
C GLY A 163 5.04 -1.33 7.47
N MET A 164 3.88 -1.00 6.91
CA MET A 164 3.26 -1.73 5.82
C MET A 164 2.89 -0.79 4.69
N TYR A 165 3.21 -1.19 3.47
CA TYR A 165 2.67 -0.65 2.23
C TYR A 165 1.67 -1.65 1.66
N TYR A 166 0.39 -1.36 1.83
CA TYR A 166 -0.73 -2.26 1.53
C TYR A 166 -1.46 -1.83 0.27
N HIS A 167 -1.87 -2.77 -0.58
CA HIS A 167 -2.66 -2.50 -1.77
C HIS A 167 -4.12 -2.91 -1.52
N MET A 168 -5.02 -1.93 -1.53
CA MET A 168 -6.46 -2.18 -1.47
C MET A 168 -6.98 -2.66 -2.82
N ASP A 169 -6.40 -2.16 -3.90
CA ASP A 169 -6.70 -2.53 -5.27
C ASP A 169 -5.47 -3.07 -5.98
N MET A 170 -5.71 -3.89 -7.00
CA MET A 170 -4.66 -4.28 -7.93
C MET A 170 -4.47 -3.18 -8.98
N HIS A 171 -3.23 -2.67 -9.06
CA HIS A 171 -2.79 -1.75 -10.11
C HIS A 171 -2.01 -2.53 -11.16
N GLY A 172 -2.54 -2.64 -12.38
CA GLY A 172 -1.83 -3.29 -13.49
C GLY A 172 -2.62 -4.38 -14.21
N GLY A 173 -1.89 -5.31 -14.85
CA GLY A 173 -2.48 -6.36 -15.64
C GLY A 173 -3.03 -7.55 -14.83
N PRO A 174 -3.97 -8.33 -15.37
CA PRO A 174 -4.56 -8.14 -16.70
C PRO A 174 -5.58 -6.99 -16.76
N HIS A 175 -6.27 -6.67 -15.66
CA HIS A 175 -7.23 -5.58 -15.55
C HIS A 175 -7.13 -4.93 -14.19
N ALA A 176 -7.06 -3.61 -14.14
CA ALA A 176 -7.18 -2.83 -12.93
C ALA A 176 -8.60 -2.26 -12.85
N PHE A 177 -9.27 -2.50 -11.72
CA PHE A 177 -10.62 -1.97 -11.44
C PHE A 177 -10.58 -0.95 -10.32
N GLU A 178 -9.68 0.01 -10.43
CA GLU A 178 -9.40 1.03 -9.41
C GLU A 178 -10.60 1.93 -9.09
N TRP A 179 -11.62 1.91 -9.95
CA TRP A 179 -12.87 2.65 -9.83
C TRP A 179 -13.99 1.86 -9.11
N ILE A 180 -13.74 0.63 -8.66
CA ILE A 180 -14.69 -0.22 -7.92
C ILE A 180 -14.18 -0.44 -6.50
N GLY A 181 -15.04 -0.30 -5.51
CA GLY A 181 -14.74 -0.65 -4.12
C GLY A 181 -14.67 -2.16 -3.94
N SER A 182 -13.52 -2.76 -4.23
CA SER A 182 -13.32 -4.20 -4.29
C SER A 182 -12.66 -4.81 -3.05
N THR A 183 -12.27 -3.99 -2.09
CA THR A 183 -11.58 -4.45 -0.88
C THR A 183 -12.51 -5.27 0.02
N TYR A 184 -12.13 -6.53 0.28
CA TYR A 184 -12.84 -7.40 1.21
C TYR A 184 -12.38 -7.16 2.66
N LEU A 185 -13.24 -6.56 3.47
CA LEU A 185 -12.89 -6.15 4.83
C LEU A 185 -12.33 -7.27 5.71
N PRO A 186 -12.90 -8.47 5.75
CA PRO A 186 -12.34 -9.55 6.55
C PRO A 186 -10.90 -9.93 6.16
N LYS A 187 -10.56 -9.86 4.86
CA LYS A 187 -9.19 -10.10 4.40
C LYS A 187 -8.26 -8.97 4.83
N LEU A 188 -8.65 -7.71 4.62
CA LEU A 188 -7.88 -6.56 5.06
C LEU A 188 -7.63 -6.62 6.57
N TRP A 189 -8.68 -6.89 7.35
CA TRP A 189 -8.61 -7.06 8.79
C TRP A 189 -7.61 -8.16 9.18
N GLU A 190 -7.73 -9.36 8.59
CA GLU A 190 -6.85 -10.50 8.87
C GLU A 190 -5.38 -10.14 8.60
N GLN A 191 -5.10 -9.58 7.43
CA GLN A 191 -3.74 -9.27 6.99
C GLN A 191 -3.09 -8.18 7.85
N MET A 192 -3.83 -7.12 8.16
CA MET A 192 -3.30 -6.00 8.93
C MET A 192 -3.22 -6.30 10.43
N THR A 193 -4.16 -7.07 10.97
CA THR A 193 -4.09 -7.54 12.36
C THR A 193 -2.91 -8.50 12.55
N ALA A 194 -2.71 -9.45 11.63
CA ALA A 194 -1.54 -10.32 11.65
C ALA A 194 -0.24 -9.52 11.56
N ALA A 195 -0.16 -8.55 10.64
CA ALA A 195 1.02 -7.68 10.53
C ALA A 195 1.30 -6.94 11.85
N TYR A 196 0.28 -6.38 12.47
CA TYR A 196 0.39 -5.70 13.77
C TYR A 196 0.93 -6.61 14.88
N GLU A 197 0.41 -7.83 14.98
CA GLU A 197 0.86 -8.84 15.96
C GLU A 197 2.35 -9.23 15.74
N TYR A 198 2.82 -9.18 14.51
CA TYR A 198 4.22 -9.41 14.16
C TYR A 198 5.12 -8.17 14.29
N GLY A 199 4.61 -7.07 14.84
CA GLY A 199 5.39 -5.87 15.14
C GLY A 199 5.42 -4.82 14.03
N VAL A 200 4.55 -4.92 13.03
CA VAL A 200 4.43 -3.94 11.94
C VAL A 200 3.47 -2.85 12.39
N ARG A 201 3.98 -1.82 13.08
CA ARG A 201 3.15 -0.88 13.86
C ARG A 201 3.42 0.60 13.63
N ASP A 202 4.57 0.94 13.00
CA ASP A 202 5.05 2.33 13.02
C ASP A 202 4.40 3.20 11.96
N ILE A 203 4.31 2.69 10.71
CA ILE A 203 3.73 3.44 9.59
C ILE A 203 2.91 2.48 8.73
N TRP A 204 1.66 2.82 8.47
CA TRP A 204 0.83 2.13 7.50
C TRP A 204 0.48 3.07 6.35
N VAL A 205 0.77 2.63 5.14
CA VAL A 205 0.44 3.32 3.89
C VAL A 205 -0.41 2.39 3.05
N THR A 206 -1.45 2.91 2.45
CA THR A 206 -2.26 2.13 1.51
C THR A 206 -2.25 2.75 0.12
N ASN A 207 -2.08 1.88 -0.88
CA ASN A 207 -2.32 2.19 -2.26
C ASN A 207 -3.80 1.95 -2.56
N VAL A 208 -4.46 2.96 -3.09
CA VAL A 208 -5.90 2.97 -3.33
C VAL A 208 -6.18 3.70 -4.64
N GLY A 209 -7.11 3.17 -5.43
CA GLY A 209 -7.58 3.81 -6.66
C GLY A 209 -8.47 5.03 -6.40
N ASP A 210 -9.63 5.08 -6.98
CA ASP A 210 -10.57 6.18 -6.79
C ASP A 210 -11.08 6.23 -5.34
N ILE A 211 -10.67 7.24 -4.59
CA ILE A 211 -11.01 7.40 -3.16
C ILE A 211 -12.53 7.36 -2.93
N GLY A 212 -13.31 7.94 -3.84
CA GLY A 212 -14.77 7.98 -3.72
C GLY A 212 -15.43 6.60 -3.71
N THR A 213 -14.93 5.67 -4.50
CA THR A 213 -15.45 4.30 -4.58
C THR A 213 -14.84 3.38 -3.53
N GLN A 214 -13.68 3.75 -2.99
CA GLN A 214 -12.94 3.00 -1.97
C GLN A 214 -13.21 3.50 -0.55
N GLU A 215 -14.09 4.50 -0.36
CA GLU A 215 -14.30 5.16 0.94
C GLU A 215 -14.58 4.16 2.07
N TYR A 216 -15.39 3.14 1.84
CA TYR A 216 -15.75 2.13 2.84
C TYR A 216 -14.51 1.34 3.32
N GLY A 217 -13.76 0.77 2.39
CA GLY A 217 -12.55 0.01 2.72
C GLY A 217 -11.45 0.89 3.31
N LEU A 218 -11.25 2.09 2.72
CA LEU A 218 -10.25 3.05 3.20
C LEU A 218 -10.57 3.55 4.60
N SER A 219 -11.84 3.83 4.91
CA SER A 219 -12.26 4.21 6.25
C SER A 219 -11.94 3.11 7.27
N PHE A 220 -12.19 1.85 6.91
CA PHE A 220 -11.86 0.73 7.79
C PHE A 220 -10.36 0.59 8.01
N PHE A 221 -9.54 0.70 6.95
CA PHE A 221 -8.08 0.66 7.07
C PHE A 221 -7.56 1.74 8.02
N LEU A 222 -8.06 2.97 7.90
CA LEU A 222 -7.63 4.09 8.74
C LEU A 222 -8.14 3.96 10.19
N ASP A 223 -9.39 3.54 10.38
CA ASP A 223 -9.96 3.30 11.71
C ASP A 223 -9.26 2.15 12.43
N LEU A 224 -8.90 1.07 11.72
CA LEU A 224 -8.11 -0.05 12.24
C LEU A 224 -6.69 0.40 12.66
N ALA A 225 -6.04 1.22 11.82
CA ALA A 225 -4.72 1.77 12.13
C ALA A 225 -4.75 2.72 13.34
N TYR A 226 -5.84 3.49 13.48
CA TYR A 226 -6.01 4.45 14.58
C TYR A 226 -6.36 3.77 15.93
N ASP A 227 -7.19 2.74 15.88
CA ASP A 227 -7.69 2.06 17.09
C ASP A 227 -7.71 0.53 16.90
N MET A 228 -6.54 -0.06 17.01
CA MET A 228 -6.35 -1.51 16.92
C MET A 228 -7.01 -2.26 18.08
N GLU A 229 -7.19 -1.63 19.24
CA GLU A 229 -7.86 -2.27 20.38
C GLU A 229 -9.35 -2.47 20.08
N LYS A 230 -9.97 -1.50 19.41
CA LYS A 230 -11.38 -1.57 19.02
C LYS A 230 -11.63 -2.47 17.83
N TRP A 231 -10.82 -2.32 16.77
CA TRP A 231 -11.12 -2.89 15.45
C TRP A 231 -10.29 -4.13 15.08
N GLY A 232 -9.23 -4.41 15.84
CA GLY A 232 -8.39 -5.60 15.69
C GLY A 232 -8.96 -6.83 16.41
N GLY A 233 -8.07 -7.64 16.97
CA GLY A 233 -8.43 -8.81 17.74
C GLY A 233 -8.43 -10.11 16.94
N THR A 234 -9.18 -11.12 17.41
CA THR A 234 -9.14 -12.50 16.87
C THR A 234 -10.45 -12.96 16.24
N ASP A 235 -11.47 -12.09 16.18
CA ASP A 235 -12.78 -12.42 15.62
C ASP A 235 -13.12 -11.51 14.45
N ALA A 236 -13.14 -12.07 13.25
CA ALA A 236 -13.48 -11.37 12.01
C ALA A 236 -14.92 -10.80 12.00
N ALA A 237 -15.80 -11.22 12.92
CA ALA A 237 -17.15 -10.66 13.06
C ALA A 237 -17.14 -9.15 13.32
N ILE A 238 -16.02 -8.60 13.82
CA ILE A 238 -15.82 -7.16 14.01
C ILE A 238 -16.00 -6.37 12.69
N THR A 239 -15.64 -6.96 11.55
CA THR A 239 -15.79 -6.30 10.23
C THR A 239 -17.26 -6.13 9.83
N LYS A 240 -18.13 -7.05 10.25
CA LYS A 240 -19.56 -6.90 10.07
C LYS A 240 -20.15 -5.83 11.00
N GLN A 241 -19.67 -5.77 12.25
CA GLN A 241 -20.02 -4.68 13.16
C GLN A 241 -19.59 -3.33 12.57
N TYR A 242 -18.37 -3.25 12.01
CA TYR A 242 -17.92 -2.03 11.35
C TYR A 242 -18.84 -1.62 10.21
N THR A 243 -19.24 -2.56 9.36
CA THR A 243 -20.18 -2.30 8.25
C THR A 243 -21.47 -1.64 8.74
N LYS A 244 -22.04 -2.16 9.83
CA LYS A 244 -23.23 -1.61 10.47
C LYS A 244 -23.01 -0.19 11.00
N GLU A 245 -21.88 0.03 11.70
CA GLU A 245 -21.52 1.36 12.23
C GLU A 245 -21.28 2.35 11.10
N TRP A 246 -20.59 1.94 10.03
CA TRP A 246 -20.31 2.78 8.87
C TRP A 246 -21.60 3.21 8.16
N ILE A 247 -22.50 2.27 7.82
CA ILE A 247 -23.80 2.56 7.21
C ILE A 247 -24.63 3.51 8.11
N SER A 248 -24.70 3.23 9.40
CA SER A 248 -25.41 4.09 10.34
C SER A 248 -24.82 5.50 10.38
N LYS A 249 -23.49 5.64 10.38
CA LYS A 249 -22.81 6.94 10.37
C LYS A 249 -23.08 7.73 9.10
N GLN A 250 -23.03 7.06 7.94
CA GLN A 250 -23.23 7.70 6.65
C GLN A 250 -24.69 8.16 6.43
N PHE A 251 -25.66 7.35 6.83
CA PHE A 251 -27.07 7.56 6.49
C PHE A 251 -27.99 7.92 7.68
N ARG A 252 -27.41 8.14 8.87
CA ARG A 252 -28.21 8.55 10.05
C ARG A 252 -29.06 9.78 9.75
N GLY A 253 -30.36 9.68 10.10
CA GLY A 253 -31.36 10.72 9.87
C GLY A 253 -31.90 10.80 8.44
N ALA A 254 -31.37 9.96 7.52
CA ALA A 254 -31.90 9.84 6.15
C ALA A 254 -32.84 8.63 6.01
N PHE A 255 -32.57 7.56 6.77
CA PHE A 255 -33.30 6.29 6.69
C PHE A 255 -33.74 5.80 8.08
N THR A 256 -34.73 4.89 8.12
CA THR A 256 -35.12 4.18 9.34
C THR A 256 -34.12 3.07 9.68
N GLU A 257 -34.19 2.51 10.89
CA GLU A 257 -33.32 1.40 11.30
C GLU A 257 -33.48 0.18 10.38
N GLU A 258 -34.71 -0.17 9.99
CA GLU A 258 -34.94 -1.30 9.07
C GLU A 258 -34.35 -1.03 7.68
N GLN A 259 -34.36 0.21 7.22
CA GLN A 259 -33.74 0.61 5.94
C GLN A 259 -32.23 0.57 6.02
N LEU A 260 -31.65 0.97 7.16
CA LEU A 260 -30.20 0.87 7.40
C LEU A 260 -29.76 -0.59 7.45
N GLU A 261 -30.53 -1.50 8.05
CA GLU A 261 -30.24 -2.94 8.07
C GLU A 261 -30.29 -3.56 6.65
N GLU A 262 -31.22 -3.15 5.81
CA GLU A 262 -31.24 -3.59 4.40
C GLU A 262 -30.00 -3.10 3.64
N LEU A 263 -29.58 -1.85 3.83
CA LEU A 263 -28.36 -1.30 3.20
C LEU A 263 -27.08 -1.96 3.74
N GLU A 264 -26.99 -2.22 5.04
CA GLU A 264 -25.90 -2.97 5.65
C GLU A 264 -25.78 -4.35 4.98
N LYS A 265 -26.89 -5.06 4.87
CA LYS A 265 -26.92 -6.38 4.22
C LYS A 265 -26.47 -6.29 2.75
N ALA A 266 -26.94 -5.29 2.01
CA ALA A 266 -26.56 -5.13 0.60
C ALA A 266 -25.08 -4.85 0.46
N LEU A 267 -24.49 -3.95 1.27
CA LEU A 267 -23.07 -3.64 1.25
C LEU A 267 -22.21 -4.85 1.65
N TRP A 268 -22.64 -5.60 2.67
CA TRP A 268 -21.94 -6.81 3.11
C TRP A 268 -21.95 -7.90 2.04
N GLU A 269 -23.09 -8.16 1.39
CA GLU A 269 -23.19 -9.16 0.33
C GLU A 269 -22.43 -8.71 -0.94
N TYR A 270 -22.44 -7.42 -1.27
CA TYR A 270 -21.58 -6.87 -2.33
C TYR A 270 -20.10 -7.16 -2.06
N ASN A 271 -19.63 -6.86 -0.86
CA ASN A 271 -18.25 -7.09 -0.46
C ASN A 271 -17.86 -8.58 -0.52
N ARG A 272 -18.76 -9.48 -0.07
CA ARG A 272 -18.59 -10.94 -0.20
C ARG A 272 -18.58 -11.42 -1.65
N LEU A 273 -19.45 -10.86 -2.49
CA LEU A 273 -19.55 -11.22 -3.89
C LEU A 273 -18.23 -10.92 -4.63
N LEU A 274 -17.65 -9.75 -4.41
CA LEU A 274 -16.38 -9.37 -5.00
C LEU A 274 -15.20 -10.23 -4.51
N ALA A 275 -15.30 -10.76 -3.29
CA ALA A 275 -14.28 -11.65 -2.72
C ALA A 275 -14.34 -13.10 -3.23
N ARG A 276 -15.44 -13.55 -3.85
CA ARG A 276 -15.58 -14.95 -4.32
C ARG A 276 -14.55 -15.34 -5.37
N ARG A 277 -14.28 -14.43 -6.29
CA ARG A 277 -13.24 -14.57 -7.32
C ARG A 277 -12.58 -13.21 -7.51
N LYS A 278 -11.30 -13.23 -7.84
CA LYS A 278 -10.59 -12.00 -8.16
C LYS A 278 -11.20 -11.37 -9.41
N HIS A 279 -11.80 -10.20 -9.25
CA HIS A 279 -12.48 -9.50 -10.34
C HIS A 279 -11.50 -9.03 -11.43
N GLU A 280 -10.22 -8.80 -11.11
CA GLU A 280 -9.15 -8.48 -12.07
C GLU A 280 -8.91 -9.61 -13.08
N THR A 281 -9.27 -10.84 -12.74
CA THR A 281 -9.12 -12.01 -13.61
C THR A 281 -10.44 -12.51 -14.18
N MET A 282 -11.54 -11.75 -13.99
CA MET A 282 -12.87 -12.17 -14.46
C MET A 282 -12.94 -12.24 -15.99
N ASN A 283 -13.52 -13.33 -16.48
CA ASN A 283 -13.85 -13.55 -17.87
C ASN A 283 -15.09 -14.47 -17.96
N ALA A 284 -15.55 -14.80 -19.17
CA ALA A 284 -16.76 -15.61 -19.39
C ALA A 284 -16.69 -17.03 -18.82
N ASP A 285 -15.50 -17.54 -18.54
CA ASP A 285 -15.29 -18.93 -18.10
C ASP A 285 -15.14 -19.07 -16.58
N VAL A 286 -15.09 -17.95 -15.84
CA VAL A 286 -14.80 -17.96 -14.38
C VAL A 286 -15.96 -18.57 -13.58
N TYR A 287 -17.20 -18.22 -13.91
CA TYR A 287 -18.39 -18.79 -13.30
C TYR A 287 -19.08 -19.73 -14.28
N HIS A 288 -19.16 -21.00 -13.94
CA HIS A 288 -19.77 -21.96 -14.85
C HIS A 288 -21.28 -21.75 -14.94
N PRO A 289 -21.83 -21.67 -16.19
CA PRO A 289 -23.26 -21.35 -16.36
C PRO A 289 -24.21 -22.51 -15.97
N VAL A 290 -23.71 -23.75 -15.90
CA VAL A 290 -24.53 -24.95 -15.61
C VAL A 290 -24.06 -25.70 -14.37
N HIS A 291 -22.73 -25.92 -14.22
CA HIS A 291 -22.20 -26.71 -13.10
C HIS A 291 -22.25 -25.92 -11.81
N PHE A 292 -22.70 -26.57 -10.75
CA PHE A 292 -22.79 -26.03 -9.38
C PHE A 292 -23.71 -24.80 -9.20
N GLY A 293 -24.37 -24.31 -10.25
CA GLY A 293 -25.23 -23.14 -10.21
C GLY A 293 -24.48 -21.81 -9.91
N GLU A 294 -23.15 -21.78 -10.06
CA GLU A 294 -22.33 -20.62 -9.67
C GLU A 294 -22.74 -19.31 -10.37
N ALA A 295 -22.88 -19.35 -11.70
CA ALA A 295 -23.25 -18.15 -12.44
C ALA A 295 -24.64 -17.63 -12.06
N GLN A 296 -25.60 -18.57 -11.86
CA GLN A 296 -26.95 -18.21 -11.45
C GLN A 296 -26.98 -17.59 -10.04
N GLU A 297 -26.26 -18.18 -9.09
CA GLU A 297 -26.16 -17.65 -7.72
C GLU A 297 -25.56 -16.24 -7.69
N VAL A 298 -24.49 -16.00 -8.47
CA VAL A 298 -23.84 -14.69 -8.58
C VAL A 298 -24.80 -13.67 -9.20
N LEU A 299 -25.53 -14.06 -10.24
CA LEU A 299 -26.51 -13.20 -10.89
C LEU A 299 -27.64 -12.81 -9.93
N GLU A 300 -28.25 -13.78 -9.25
CA GLU A 300 -29.33 -13.55 -8.27
C GLU A 300 -28.89 -12.65 -7.13
N CYS A 301 -27.68 -12.88 -6.61
CA CYS A 301 -27.09 -12.03 -5.56
C CYS A 301 -26.89 -10.58 -6.05
N SER A 302 -26.38 -10.42 -7.27
CA SER A 302 -26.16 -9.09 -7.87
C SER A 302 -27.47 -8.36 -8.12
N GLU A 303 -28.51 -9.04 -8.65
CA GLU A 303 -29.83 -8.47 -8.88
C GLU A 303 -30.51 -8.04 -7.58
N GLU A 304 -30.37 -8.82 -6.51
CA GLU A 304 -30.91 -8.45 -5.20
C GLU A 304 -30.23 -7.21 -4.62
N ILE A 305 -28.88 -7.10 -4.72
CA ILE A 305 -28.13 -5.91 -4.31
C ILE A 305 -28.62 -4.69 -5.10
N ILE A 306 -28.71 -4.80 -6.43
CA ILE A 306 -29.21 -3.72 -7.31
C ILE A 306 -30.64 -3.32 -6.94
N ARG A 307 -31.50 -4.29 -6.65
CA ARG A 307 -32.88 -4.04 -6.23
C ARG A 307 -32.96 -3.25 -4.92
N ILE A 308 -32.18 -3.63 -3.92
CA ILE A 308 -32.11 -2.93 -2.62
C ILE A 308 -31.59 -1.50 -2.84
N CYS A 309 -30.48 -1.36 -3.54
CA CYS A 309 -29.90 -0.05 -3.82
C CYS A 309 -30.88 0.84 -4.62
N GLY A 310 -31.54 0.29 -5.65
CA GLY A 310 -32.52 0.99 -6.45
C GLY A 310 -33.73 1.48 -5.64
N LYS A 311 -34.17 0.70 -4.64
CA LYS A 311 -35.26 1.08 -3.71
C LYS A 311 -34.95 2.38 -2.97
N TYR A 312 -33.69 2.54 -2.54
CA TYR A 312 -33.30 3.68 -1.70
C TYR A 312 -32.73 4.88 -2.48
N LYS A 313 -32.30 4.68 -3.72
CA LYS A 313 -31.70 5.73 -4.56
C LYS A 313 -32.58 6.99 -4.66
N ASN A 314 -33.87 6.81 -4.89
CA ASN A 314 -34.79 7.93 -5.10
C ASN A 314 -35.20 8.70 -3.82
N ILE A 315 -35.01 8.08 -2.66
CA ILE A 315 -35.33 8.68 -1.37
C ILE A 315 -34.09 9.12 -0.60
N CYS A 316 -32.88 8.76 -1.09
CA CYS A 316 -31.63 9.21 -0.50
C CYS A 316 -31.46 10.73 -0.67
N PRO A 317 -31.29 11.50 0.41
CA PRO A 317 -31.06 12.93 0.30
C PRO A 317 -29.81 13.26 -0.50
N LYS A 318 -29.88 14.28 -1.36
CA LYS A 318 -28.74 14.63 -2.26
C LYS A 318 -27.42 14.85 -1.54
N HIS A 319 -27.42 15.38 -0.33
CA HIS A 319 -26.21 15.59 0.46
C HIS A 319 -25.56 14.29 0.98
N LYS A 320 -26.25 13.15 0.84
CA LYS A 320 -25.76 11.80 1.19
C LYS A 320 -25.34 10.98 -0.04
N TRP A 321 -25.43 11.53 -1.25
CA TRP A 321 -25.14 10.78 -2.47
C TRP A 321 -23.68 10.31 -2.56
N GLY A 322 -22.72 11.02 -1.97
CA GLY A 322 -21.33 10.58 -1.91
C GLY A 322 -21.21 9.19 -1.28
N ALA A 323 -21.77 9.03 -0.07
CA ALA A 323 -21.78 7.75 0.62
C ALA A 323 -22.62 6.65 -0.08
N TYR A 324 -23.60 7.05 -0.87
CA TYR A 324 -24.43 6.11 -1.63
C TYR A 324 -23.71 5.55 -2.87
N ILE A 325 -22.80 6.30 -3.45
CA ILE A 325 -22.04 5.92 -4.63
C ILE A 325 -20.82 5.06 -4.24
N SER A 326 -20.29 5.29 -3.04
CA SER A 326 -19.17 4.49 -2.49
C SER A 326 -19.59 3.08 -2.19
#